data_9cb1d8a0dc1c082d2d428641b977eb8e
#
_entry.id   9cb1d8a0dc1c082d2d428641b977eb8e
#
_cell.length_a   1.000
_cell.length_b   1.000
_cell.length_c   1.000
_cell.angle_alpha   90.00
_cell.angle_beta   90.00
_cell.angle_gamma   90.00
#
_symmetry.space_group_name_H-M   'P 1'
#
loop_
_entity.id
_entity.type
_entity.pdbx_description
1 polymer ?
#
loop_
_entity_poly.entity_id
_entity_poly.type
_entity_poly.pdbx_seq_one_letter_code
_entity_poly.pdbx_strand_id
1 'polypeptide(L)'
;MRRRIPSTAALICFEAAARHESFTKASAELFLTQGAVCRQIANLEAFLDVRLFRRSKRGVKLTEAGLSYSRRVAAQLDAVERETLAVMGQQGASTLEMAVVPTFGTQWLLPRLKDFQRHNPQITVHLTNRTRPFLFADTDFDAAIYFGDGDWPGTQTSRLMEEHPVPVCSPALLQGQSALTPARIAELALLQQSTRPYAWRQWFASLDMNVPRDLSGPRYELFSMLAQAAVHEMGIALIPPFLIQRELREGSLVVANAHELTSSKAYYLAVPDRHRELGSLRVFRDWLMQQAQYYHAMEGRQHR
;
A
#
# COMPACT_ATOMS: atom_id res chain seq x y z
N MET A 1 -30.97 18.44 -11.52
CA MET A 1 -31.26 18.60 -10.08
C MET A 1 -30.12 19.40 -9.43
N ARG A 2 -30.38 20.49 -8.70
CA ARG A 2 -29.32 21.30 -8.06
C ARG A 2 -28.78 20.55 -6.84
N ARG A 3 -27.47 20.31 -6.77
CA ARG A 3 -26.85 19.64 -5.62
C ARG A 3 -27.00 20.48 -4.37
N ARG A 4 -27.43 19.89 -3.25
CA ARG A 4 -27.54 20.52 -1.94
C ARG A 4 -26.27 20.23 -1.13
N ILE A 5 -25.23 21.04 -1.36
CA ILE A 5 -23.94 20.94 -0.65
C ILE A 5 -23.61 22.27 0.02
N PRO A 6 -22.89 22.25 1.17
CA PRO A 6 -22.37 23.46 1.81
C PRO A 6 -21.36 24.18 0.91
N SER A 7 -21.07 25.46 1.23
CA SER A 7 -19.99 26.18 0.52
C SER A 7 -18.61 25.57 0.88
N THR A 8 -17.69 25.53 -0.09
CA THR A 8 -16.32 25.03 0.12
C THR A 8 -15.61 25.82 1.22
N ALA A 9 -15.84 27.16 1.29
CA ALA A 9 -15.27 27.98 2.37
C ALA A 9 -15.74 27.54 3.76
N ALA A 10 -17.02 27.16 3.91
CA ALA A 10 -17.54 26.67 5.19
C ALA A 10 -16.95 25.29 5.54
N LEU A 11 -16.75 24.41 4.55
CA LEU A 11 -16.13 23.10 4.76
C LEU A 11 -14.65 23.22 5.16
N ILE A 12 -13.88 24.12 4.52
CA ILE A 12 -12.47 24.39 4.85
C ILE A 12 -12.36 24.98 6.27
N CYS A 13 -13.19 25.97 6.61
CA CYS A 13 -13.21 26.55 7.96
C CYS A 13 -13.58 25.50 9.02
N PHE A 14 -14.50 24.60 8.71
CA PHE A 14 -14.91 23.54 9.61
C PHE A 14 -13.79 22.49 9.80
N GLU A 15 -13.14 22.06 8.72
CA GLU A 15 -12.01 21.10 8.79
C GLU A 15 -10.89 21.65 9.67
N ALA A 16 -10.39 22.86 9.39
CA ALA A 16 -9.32 23.48 10.15
C ALA A 16 -9.70 23.67 11.64
N ALA A 17 -10.94 24.13 11.91
CA ALA A 17 -11.43 24.27 13.27
C ALA A 17 -11.59 22.93 14.00
N ALA A 18 -11.97 21.88 13.31
CA ALA A 18 -12.10 20.53 13.84
C ALA A 18 -10.73 19.94 14.22
N ARG A 19 -9.74 20.10 13.36
CA ARG A 19 -8.37 19.60 13.55
C ARG A 19 -7.66 20.32 14.70
N HIS A 20 -7.83 21.63 14.81
CA HIS A 20 -7.23 22.42 15.90
C HIS A 20 -8.04 22.44 17.20
N GLU A 21 -9.30 22.07 17.19
CA GLU A 21 -10.26 22.31 18.27
C GLU A 21 -10.22 23.78 18.77
N SER A 22 -9.97 24.72 17.83
CA SER A 22 -9.76 26.14 18.11
C SER A 22 -10.08 27.00 16.90
N PHE A 23 -11.03 27.92 17.05
CA PHE A 23 -11.36 28.89 15.98
C PHE A 23 -10.24 29.91 15.75
N THR A 24 -9.49 30.26 16.81
CA THR A 24 -8.35 31.18 16.69
C THR A 24 -7.19 30.55 15.90
N LYS A 25 -6.86 29.28 16.17
CA LYS A 25 -5.81 28.58 15.40
C LYS A 25 -6.24 28.36 13.95
N ALA A 26 -7.48 27.97 13.72
CA ALA A 26 -8.04 27.82 12.37
C ALA A 26 -8.01 29.15 11.60
N SER A 27 -8.34 30.28 12.24
CA SER A 27 -8.31 31.60 11.59
C SER A 27 -6.87 32.01 11.22
N ALA A 28 -5.88 31.70 12.08
CA ALA A 28 -4.49 31.97 11.79
C ALA A 28 -3.97 31.15 10.60
N GLU A 29 -4.31 29.85 10.54
CA GLU A 29 -3.93 28.95 9.43
C GLU A 29 -4.56 29.40 8.10
N LEU A 30 -5.85 29.76 8.13
CA LEU A 30 -6.59 30.15 6.92
C LEU A 30 -6.40 31.60 6.51
N PHE A 31 -5.59 32.38 7.23
CA PHE A 31 -5.42 33.81 7.01
C PHE A 31 -6.75 34.58 7.04
N LEU A 32 -7.68 34.18 7.94
CA LEU A 32 -8.98 34.79 8.13
C LEU A 32 -9.10 35.42 9.53
N THR A 33 -10.11 36.27 9.73
CA THR A 33 -10.48 36.70 11.09
C THR A 33 -11.23 35.58 11.81
N GLN A 34 -11.08 35.50 13.15
CA GLN A 34 -11.82 34.55 13.96
C GLN A 34 -13.36 34.69 13.76
N GLY A 35 -13.84 35.94 13.60
CA GLY A 35 -15.25 36.21 13.32
C GLY A 35 -15.72 35.63 11.98
N ALA A 36 -14.86 35.65 10.95
CA ALA A 36 -15.16 35.03 9.66
C ALA A 36 -15.27 33.49 9.77
N VAL A 37 -14.33 32.86 10.46
CA VAL A 37 -14.37 31.41 10.73
C VAL A 37 -15.64 31.04 11.50
N CYS A 38 -15.96 31.76 12.59
CA CYS A 38 -17.20 31.54 13.38
C CYS A 38 -18.46 31.65 12.52
N ARG A 39 -18.51 32.62 11.61
CA ARG A 39 -19.66 32.82 10.71
C ARG A 39 -19.81 31.68 9.72
N GLN A 40 -18.70 31.20 9.11
CA GLN A 40 -18.74 30.09 8.20
C GLN A 40 -19.19 28.78 8.88
N ILE A 41 -18.74 28.54 10.11
CA ILE A 41 -19.16 27.39 10.91
C ILE A 41 -20.63 27.50 11.31
N ALA A 42 -21.09 28.67 11.74
CA ALA A 42 -22.51 28.89 12.05
C ALA A 42 -23.41 28.66 10.83
N ASN A 43 -23.01 29.15 9.65
CA ASN A 43 -23.72 28.91 8.40
C ASN A 43 -23.76 27.41 8.04
N LEU A 44 -22.66 26.67 8.27
CA LEU A 44 -22.61 25.24 8.05
C LEU A 44 -23.54 24.47 9.01
N GLU A 45 -23.51 24.79 10.30
CA GLU A 45 -24.41 24.20 11.30
C GLU A 45 -25.89 24.49 10.97
N ALA A 46 -26.22 25.72 10.55
CA ALA A 46 -27.56 26.09 10.10
C ALA A 46 -27.99 25.36 8.82
N PHE A 47 -27.06 25.17 7.86
CA PHE A 47 -27.33 24.42 6.63
C PHE A 47 -27.63 22.93 6.90
N LEU A 48 -26.91 22.34 7.86
CA LEU A 48 -27.04 20.93 8.24
C LEU A 48 -28.16 20.70 9.28
N ASP A 49 -28.63 21.77 9.93
CA ASP A 49 -29.52 21.73 11.11
C ASP A 49 -28.94 20.84 12.24
N VAL A 50 -27.59 20.86 12.39
CA VAL A 50 -26.88 20.07 13.39
C VAL A 50 -25.72 20.87 13.99
N ARG A 51 -25.56 20.81 15.31
CA ARG A 51 -24.41 21.38 16.00
C ARG A 51 -23.19 20.47 15.82
N LEU A 52 -22.11 21.04 15.26
CA LEU A 52 -20.85 20.34 15.04
C LEU A 52 -19.85 20.61 16.16
N PHE A 53 -19.98 21.76 16.84
CA PHE A 53 -19.14 22.14 17.98
C PHE A 53 -19.96 22.41 19.23
N ARG A 54 -19.34 22.16 20.39
CA ARG A 54 -19.82 22.59 21.71
C ARG A 54 -18.77 23.43 22.42
N ARG A 55 -19.18 24.43 23.15
CA ARG A 55 -18.30 25.23 24.00
C ARG A 55 -17.75 24.40 25.14
N SER A 56 -16.50 24.60 25.49
CA SER A 56 -15.83 24.00 26.65
C SER A 56 -15.06 25.08 27.41
N LYS A 57 -14.65 24.77 28.66
CA LYS A 57 -13.84 25.69 29.49
C LYS A 57 -12.48 26.04 28.84
N ARG A 58 -12.00 25.24 27.90
CA ARG A 58 -10.67 25.39 27.22
C ARG A 58 -10.81 25.70 25.72
N GLY A 59 -11.95 26.17 25.26
CA GLY A 59 -12.20 26.48 23.83
C GLY A 59 -13.42 25.76 23.28
N VAL A 60 -13.30 25.18 22.10
CA VAL A 60 -14.37 24.43 21.43
C VAL A 60 -14.00 22.96 21.31
N LYS A 61 -14.99 22.09 21.36
CA LYS A 61 -14.85 20.63 21.18
C LYS A 61 -15.86 20.17 20.14
N LEU A 62 -15.51 19.18 19.38
CA LEU A 62 -16.45 18.54 18.47
C LEU A 62 -17.58 17.83 19.23
N THR A 63 -18.77 17.85 18.64
CA THR A 63 -19.83 16.90 18.98
C THR A 63 -19.56 15.55 18.33
N GLU A 64 -20.33 14.52 18.63
CA GLU A 64 -20.24 13.22 17.95
C GLU A 64 -20.51 13.36 16.44
N ALA A 65 -21.54 14.13 16.07
CA ALA A 65 -21.84 14.47 14.68
C ALA A 65 -20.67 15.23 14.03
N GLY A 66 -20.08 16.21 14.74
CA GLY A 66 -18.92 16.96 14.29
C GLY A 66 -17.71 16.06 14.04
N LEU A 67 -17.43 15.12 14.94
CA LEU A 67 -16.31 14.17 14.79
C LEU A 67 -16.51 13.22 13.60
N SER A 68 -17.72 12.69 13.42
CA SER A 68 -18.05 11.84 12.28
C SER A 68 -17.96 12.61 10.96
N TYR A 69 -18.47 13.83 10.94
CA TYR A 69 -18.51 14.67 9.74
C TYR A 69 -17.11 15.18 9.36
N SER A 70 -16.26 15.56 10.34
CA SER A 70 -14.91 16.08 10.07
C SER A 70 -14.03 15.09 9.32
N ARG A 71 -14.06 13.80 9.68
CA ARG A 71 -13.30 12.74 8.99
C ARG A 71 -13.69 12.62 7.51
N ARG A 72 -14.99 12.72 7.22
CA ARG A 72 -15.50 12.63 5.84
C ARG A 72 -15.18 13.87 5.04
N VAL A 73 -15.34 15.06 5.65
CA VAL A 73 -15.03 16.34 4.99
C VAL A 73 -13.56 16.45 4.68
N ALA A 74 -12.67 16.10 5.62
CA ALA A 74 -11.22 16.10 5.38
C ALA A 74 -10.87 15.24 4.16
N ALA A 75 -11.34 13.99 4.11
CA ALA A 75 -11.08 13.09 2.99
C ALA A 75 -11.58 13.63 1.63
N GLN A 76 -12.72 14.34 1.61
CA GLN A 76 -13.24 14.94 0.38
C GLN A 76 -12.46 16.20 -0.04
N LEU A 77 -12.05 17.04 0.92
CA LEU A 77 -11.20 18.20 0.62
C LEU A 77 -9.83 17.78 0.09
N ASP A 78 -9.20 16.76 0.69
CA ASP A 78 -7.95 16.17 0.21
C ASP A 78 -8.11 15.61 -1.22
N ALA A 79 -9.25 15.01 -1.54
CA ALA A 79 -9.53 14.54 -2.89
C ALA A 79 -9.63 15.69 -3.89
N VAL A 80 -10.41 16.76 -3.56
CA VAL A 80 -10.52 17.95 -4.42
C VAL A 80 -9.16 18.63 -4.63
N GLU A 81 -8.34 18.72 -3.58
CA GLU A 81 -6.99 19.30 -3.67
C GLU A 81 -6.11 18.49 -4.62
N ARG A 82 -6.08 17.15 -4.47
CA ARG A 82 -5.33 16.26 -5.38
C ARG A 82 -5.75 16.44 -6.84
N GLU A 83 -7.05 16.43 -7.11
CA GLU A 83 -7.57 16.64 -8.47
C GLU A 83 -7.19 18.02 -9.03
N THR A 84 -7.24 19.05 -8.19
CA THR A 84 -6.82 20.40 -8.58
C THR A 84 -5.34 20.45 -8.93
N LEU A 85 -4.49 19.86 -8.08
CA LEU A 85 -3.05 19.77 -8.33
C LEU A 85 -2.74 18.94 -9.58
N ALA A 86 -3.49 17.85 -9.81
CA ALA A 86 -3.36 17.05 -11.01
C ALA A 86 -3.63 17.89 -12.28
N VAL A 87 -4.72 18.64 -12.32
CA VAL A 87 -5.06 19.53 -13.43
C VAL A 87 -4.01 20.65 -13.62
N MET A 88 -3.54 21.25 -12.52
CA MET A 88 -2.50 22.29 -12.56
C MET A 88 -1.14 21.75 -13.06
N GLY A 89 -0.81 20.49 -12.77
CA GLY A 89 0.40 19.81 -13.22
C GLY A 89 0.31 19.26 -14.66
N GLN A 90 -0.87 19.11 -15.22
CA GLN A 90 -1.13 18.51 -16.53
C GLN A 90 -1.00 19.49 -17.72
N GLN A 91 0.15 20.13 -17.88
CA GLN A 91 0.46 20.72 -19.18
C GLN A 91 1.11 19.64 -20.09
N GLY A 92 0.28 18.76 -20.67
CA GLY A 92 0.71 17.79 -21.70
C GLY A 92 1.18 16.43 -21.22
N ALA A 93 1.17 16.12 -19.92
CA ALA A 93 1.53 14.79 -19.39
C ALA A 93 0.28 13.97 -19.08
N SER A 94 0.31 12.67 -19.41
CA SER A 94 -0.69 11.70 -18.97
C SER A 94 -0.31 11.15 -17.60
N THR A 95 -1.21 11.19 -16.63
CA THR A 95 -0.99 10.63 -15.28
C THR A 95 -1.65 9.26 -15.17
N LEU A 96 -0.97 8.32 -14.54
CA LEU A 96 -1.51 7.00 -14.16
C LEU A 96 -1.56 6.89 -12.65
N GLU A 97 -2.76 6.72 -12.12
CA GLU A 97 -3.02 6.46 -10.69
C GLU A 97 -3.01 4.96 -10.43
N MET A 98 -1.98 4.46 -9.78
CA MET A 98 -1.76 3.05 -9.57
C MET A 98 -1.87 2.66 -8.10
N ALA A 99 -2.74 1.70 -7.78
CA ALA A 99 -2.67 1.01 -6.51
C ALA A 99 -1.60 -0.09 -6.55
N VAL A 100 -0.83 -0.26 -5.48
CA VAL A 100 0.21 -1.28 -5.44
C VAL A 100 0.35 -1.88 -4.04
N VAL A 101 0.63 -3.19 -3.95
CA VAL A 101 1.02 -3.81 -2.68
C VAL A 101 2.41 -3.28 -2.28
N PRO A 102 2.58 -2.81 -1.02
CA PRO A 102 3.69 -1.94 -0.63
C PRO A 102 5.08 -2.47 -0.94
N THR A 103 5.40 -3.71 -0.53
CA THR A 103 6.75 -4.26 -0.70
C THR A 103 7.08 -4.51 -2.17
N PHE A 104 6.12 -4.98 -2.97
CA PHE A 104 6.30 -5.10 -4.42
C PHE A 104 6.58 -3.74 -5.06
N GLY A 105 5.81 -2.72 -4.67
CA GLY A 105 6.01 -1.35 -5.15
C GLY A 105 7.42 -0.85 -4.87
N THR A 106 7.87 -0.95 -3.62
CA THR A 106 9.16 -0.39 -3.19
C THR A 106 10.37 -1.21 -3.62
N GLN A 107 10.29 -2.53 -3.59
CA GLN A 107 11.46 -3.39 -3.80
C GLN A 107 11.60 -3.86 -5.26
N TRP A 108 10.49 -4.03 -5.98
CA TRP A 108 10.53 -4.55 -7.34
C TRP A 108 10.19 -3.50 -8.40
N LEU A 109 9.10 -2.73 -8.22
CA LEU A 109 8.60 -1.79 -9.23
C LEU A 109 9.43 -0.50 -9.29
N LEU A 110 9.61 0.21 -8.17
CA LEU A 110 10.30 1.51 -8.12
C LEU A 110 11.73 1.47 -8.69
N PRO A 111 12.58 0.46 -8.43
CA PRO A 111 13.91 0.39 -9.04
C PRO A 111 13.89 0.34 -10.57
N ARG A 112 12.81 -0.19 -11.16
CA ARG A 112 12.60 -0.34 -12.61
C ARG A 112 11.89 0.86 -13.23
N LEU A 113 11.08 1.58 -12.46
CA LEU A 113 10.27 2.70 -12.93
C LEU A 113 11.12 3.84 -13.50
N LYS A 114 12.37 4.00 -13.04
CA LYS A 114 13.33 4.95 -13.62
C LYS A 114 13.54 4.72 -15.11
N ASP A 115 13.61 3.46 -15.54
CA ASP A 115 13.76 3.11 -16.95
C ASP A 115 12.51 3.45 -17.75
N PHE A 116 11.32 3.16 -17.20
CA PHE A 116 10.05 3.55 -17.81
C PHE A 116 9.95 5.05 -18.04
N GLN A 117 10.27 5.87 -17.03
CA GLN A 117 10.20 7.33 -17.09
C GLN A 117 11.16 7.91 -18.14
N ARG A 118 12.35 7.31 -18.32
CA ARG A 118 13.31 7.75 -19.35
C ARG A 118 12.77 7.57 -20.76
N HIS A 119 12.03 6.48 -21.01
CA HIS A 119 11.47 6.18 -22.33
C HIS A 119 10.11 6.82 -22.56
N ASN A 120 9.41 7.20 -21.49
CA ASN A 120 8.05 7.76 -21.52
C ASN A 120 7.94 9.01 -20.63
N PRO A 121 8.70 10.08 -20.89
CA PRO A 121 8.75 11.26 -20.03
C PRO A 121 7.40 12.00 -19.94
N GLN A 122 6.49 11.76 -20.90
CA GLN A 122 5.13 12.29 -20.93
C GLN A 122 4.14 11.52 -20.04
N ILE A 123 4.55 10.39 -19.43
CA ILE A 123 3.68 9.59 -18.56
C ILE A 123 4.20 9.69 -17.12
N THR A 124 3.40 10.28 -16.25
CA THR A 124 3.66 10.30 -14.80
C THR A 124 2.93 9.14 -14.14
N VAL A 125 3.61 8.39 -13.29
CA VAL A 125 3.02 7.27 -12.54
C VAL A 125 2.99 7.62 -11.06
N HIS A 126 1.80 7.72 -10.52
CA HIS A 126 1.56 7.86 -9.08
C HIS A 126 1.30 6.50 -8.46
N LEU A 127 1.94 6.21 -7.33
CA LEU A 127 1.80 4.93 -6.64
C LEU A 127 1.16 5.14 -5.27
N THR A 128 0.03 4.52 -5.05
CA THR A 128 -0.66 4.50 -3.76
C THR A 128 -0.66 3.08 -3.18
N ASN A 129 -0.20 2.95 -1.94
CA ASN A 129 -0.16 1.64 -1.27
C ASN A 129 -1.56 1.15 -0.93
N ARG A 130 -1.83 -0.13 -1.25
CA ARG A 130 -3.05 -0.85 -0.85
C ARG A 130 -2.70 -2.26 -0.39
N THR A 131 -3.08 -2.59 0.85
CA THR A 131 -2.90 -3.92 1.45
C THR A 131 -4.19 -4.73 1.49
N ARG A 132 -5.33 -4.07 1.28
CA ARG A 132 -6.67 -4.68 1.32
C ARG A 132 -7.38 -4.54 -0.01
N PRO A 133 -8.24 -5.50 -0.37
CA PRO A 133 -9.12 -5.40 -1.54
C PRO A 133 -9.99 -4.14 -1.49
N PHE A 134 -10.30 -3.58 -2.66
CA PHE A 134 -11.18 -2.43 -2.85
C PHE A 134 -12.00 -2.62 -4.14
N LEU A 135 -13.02 -1.80 -4.34
CA LEU A 135 -13.75 -1.74 -5.59
C LEU A 135 -13.21 -0.59 -6.43
N PHE A 136 -12.85 -0.86 -7.68
CA PHE A 136 -12.39 0.20 -8.60
C PHE A 136 -13.44 1.29 -8.83
N ALA A 137 -14.73 0.94 -8.69
CA ALA A 137 -15.82 1.92 -8.81
C ALA A 137 -15.79 3.01 -7.71
N ASP A 138 -15.19 2.70 -6.56
CA ASP A 138 -15.09 3.60 -5.41
C ASP A 138 -13.75 4.35 -5.36
N THR A 139 -12.94 4.26 -6.42
CA THR A 139 -11.59 4.84 -6.48
C THR A 139 -11.31 5.44 -7.85
N ASP A 140 -10.30 6.31 -7.90
CA ASP A 140 -9.79 6.93 -9.13
C ASP A 140 -8.59 6.18 -9.70
N PHE A 141 -8.29 4.95 -9.24
CA PHE A 141 -7.18 4.16 -9.76
C PHE A 141 -7.44 3.68 -11.19
N ASP A 142 -6.44 3.88 -12.04
CA ASP A 142 -6.42 3.38 -13.42
C ASP A 142 -6.09 1.89 -13.49
N ALA A 143 -5.26 1.41 -12.54
CA ALA A 143 -4.95 0.00 -12.40
C ALA A 143 -4.42 -0.32 -10.99
N ALA A 144 -4.29 -1.62 -10.69
CA ALA A 144 -3.74 -2.09 -9.43
C ALA A 144 -2.78 -3.26 -9.64
N ILE A 145 -1.67 -3.25 -8.89
CA ILE A 145 -0.84 -4.44 -8.72
C ILE A 145 -1.19 -5.08 -7.38
N TYR A 146 -1.68 -6.30 -7.41
CA TYR A 146 -2.15 -7.01 -6.23
C TYR A 146 -1.66 -8.45 -6.19
N PHE A 147 -1.75 -9.08 -5.03
CA PHE A 147 -1.51 -10.50 -4.84
C PHE A 147 -2.84 -11.24 -4.67
N GLY A 148 -3.08 -12.26 -5.48
CA GLY A 148 -4.33 -13.00 -5.48
C GLY A 148 -4.34 -14.19 -6.45
N ASP A 149 -5.54 -14.65 -6.76
CA ASP A 149 -5.80 -15.78 -7.65
C ASP A 149 -5.99 -15.39 -9.13
N GLY A 150 -5.98 -14.08 -9.41
CA GLY A 150 -6.16 -13.57 -10.78
C GLY A 150 -7.62 -13.26 -11.11
N ASP A 151 -8.56 -13.53 -10.23
CA ASP A 151 -9.97 -13.19 -10.40
C ASP A 151 -10.33 -11.93 -9.63
N TRP A 152 -10.53 -10.83 -10.36
CA TRP A 152 -11.01 -9.57 -9.81
C TRP A 152 -12.15 -9.05 -10.68
N PRO A 153 -13.40 -9.12 -10.20
CA PRO A 153 -14.58 -8.79 -10.99
C PRO A 153 -14.54 -7.39 -11.63
N GLY A 154 -14.93 -7.30 -12.91
CA GLY A 154 -14.94 -6.04 -13.65
C GLY A 154 -13.55 -5.54 -14.07
N THR A 155 -12.54 -6.42 -14.07
CA THR A 155 -11.18 -6.09 -14.49
C THR A 155 -10.62 -7.14 -15.44
N GLN A 156 -9.66 -6.71 -16.25
CA GLN A 156 -8.76 -7.60 -16.96
C GLN A 156 -7.46 -7.75 -16.16
N THR A 157 -7.10 -8.98 -15.83
CA THR A 157 -5.90 -9.28 -15.07
C THR A 157 -4.79 -9.83 -15.95
N SER A 158 -3.55 -9.45 -15.66
CA SER A 158 -2.34 -9.97 -16.29
C SER A 158 -1.38 -10.45 -15.21
N ARG A 159 -0.96 -11.71 -15.29
CA ARG A 159 -0.03 -12.30 -14.32
C ARG A 159 1.36 -11.71 -14.49
N LEU A 160 1.95 -11.25 -13.38
CA LEU A 160 3.28 -10.65 -13.35
C LEU A 160 4.33 -11.62 -12.78
N MET A 161 4.14 -12.04 -11.53
CA MET A 161 5.12 -12.81 -10.76
C MET A 161 4.44 -13.90 -9.94
N GLU A 162 5.07 -15.07 -9.88
CA GLU A 162 4.73 -16.10 -8.91
C GLU A 162 5.27 -15.76 -7.53
N GLU A 163 4.73 -16.38 -6.49
CA GLU A 163 5.22 -16.20 -5.13
C GLU A 163 5.77 -17.55 -4.63
N HIS A 164 7.11 -17.63 -4.54
CA HIS A 164 7.83 -18.79 -4.03
C HIS A 164 8.67 -18.37 -2.82
N PRO A 165 8.04 -18.17 -1.62
CA PRO A 165 8.80 -17.78 -0.45
C PRO A 165 9.71 -18.91 0.03
N VAL A 166 10.91 -18.51 0.45
CA VAL A 166 11.92 -19.37 1.11
C VAL A 166 12.19 -18.88 2.52
N PRO A 167 12.63 -19.75 3.44
CA PRO A 167 13.14 -19.34 4.73
C PRO A 167 14.40 -18.49 4.59
N VAL A 168 14.37 -17.27 5.16
CA VAL A 168 15.52 -16.35 5.18
C VAL A 168 15.78 -15.84 6.59
N CYS A 169 17.05 -15.59 6.90
CA CYS A 169 17.45 -15.05 8.20
C CYS A 169 18.75 -14.22 8.07
N SER A 170 19.15 -13.55 9.16
CA SER A 170 20.48 -13.00 9.31
C SER A 170 21.52 -14.13 9.27
N PRO A 171 22.71 -13.94 8.64
CA PRO A 171 23.81 -14.92 8.66
C PRO A 171 24.20 -15.38 10.07
N ALA A 172 24.04 -14.53 11.07
CA ALA A 172 24.34 -14.86 12.48
C ALA A 172 23.51 -16.04 12.99
N LEU A 173 22.26 -16.20 12.53
CA LEU A 173 21.38 -17.30 12.94
C LEU A 173 21.79 -18.66 12.33
N LEU A 174 22.61 -18.67 11.28
CA LEU A 174 23.17 -19.91 10.73
C LEU A 174 24.24 -20.53 11.62
N GLN A 175 24.85 -19.76 12.54
CA GLN A 175 25.91 -20.24 13.45
C GLN A 175 27.05 -20.98 12.72
N GLY A 176 27.44 -20.48 11.55
CA GLY A 176 28.50 -21.07 10.71
C GLY A 176 28.06 -22.21 9.80
N GLN A 177 26.79 -22.61 9.82
CA GLN A 177 26.24 -23.59 8.88
C GLN A 177 25.93 -22.93 7.53
N SER A 178 25.96 -23.69 6.45
CA SER A 178 25.58 -23.20 5.11
C SER A 178 24.06 -23.14 4.92
N ALA A 179 23.32 -23.97 5.64
CA ALA A 179 21.85 -24.02 5.61
C ALA A 179 21.31 -24.62 6.92
N LEU A 180 20.03 -24.35 7.23
CA LEU A 180 19.33 -24.94 8.37
C LEU A 180 18.41 -26.06 7.89
N THR A 181 18.34 -27.13 8.68
CA THR A 181 17.33 -28.16 8.47
C THR A 181 15.94 -27.65 8.87
N PRO A 182 14.85 -28.18 8.28
CA PRO A 182 13.49 -27.82 8.67
C PRO A 182 13.21 -28.02 10.17
N ALA A 183 13.78 -29.05 10.79
CA ALA A 183 13.68 -29.28 12.22
C ALA A 183 14.32 -28.15 13.04
N ARG A 184 15.51 -27.68 12.63
CA ARG A 184 16.17 -26.55 13.28
C ARG A 184 15.39 -25.24 13.10
N ILE A 185 14.80 -25.02 11.91
CA ILE A 185 13.91 -23.87 11.66
C ILE A 185 12.72 -23.87 12.60
N ALA A 186 12.12 -25.03 12.88
CA ALA A 186 10.99 -25.16 13.78
C ALA A 186 11.28 -24.76 15.24
N GLU A 187 12.55 -24.76 15.65
CA GLU A 187 13.01 -24.34 16.99
C GLU A 187 13.22 -22.82 17.11
N LEU A 188 13.36 -22.12 15.99
CA LEU A 188 13.61 -20.68 15.96
C LEU A 188 12.30 -19.87 16.11
N ALA A 189 12.45 -18.56 16.35
CA ALA A 189 11.32 -17.63 16.32
C ALA A 189 10.85 -17.51 14.85
N LEU A 190 9.62 -17.97 14.57
CA LEU A 190 9.01 -17.89 13.25
C LEU A 190 8.33 -16.53 13.08
N LEU A 191 8.87 -15.66 12.23
CA LEU A 191 8.28 -14.37 11.94
C LEU A 191 7.07 -14.55 11.00
N GLN A 192 5.92 -14.04 11.40
CA GLN A 192 4.64 -14.27 10.74
C GLN A 192 4.26 -13.13 9.81
N GLN A 193 3.80 -13.44 8.60
CA GLN A 193 3.24 -12.47 7.67
C GLN A 193 1.71 -12.40 7.84
N SER A 194 1.17 -11.24 8.24
CA SER A 194 -0.27 -11.10 8.54
C SER A 194 -1.18 -11.37 7.34
N THR A 195 -0.71 -11.08 6.12
CA THR A 195 -1.46 -11.33 4.88
C THR A 195 -1.29 -12.77 4.36
N ARG A 196 -0.42 -13.57 4.99
CA ARG A 196 -0.13 -14.98 4.70
C ARG A 196 -0.15 -15.80 6.01
N PRO A 197 -1.26 -15.82 6.76
CA PRO A 197 -1.26 -16.30 8.15
C PRO A 197 -0.92 -17.79 8.30
N TYR A 198 -1.01 -18.57 7.22
CA TYR A 198 -0.73 -19.99 7.21
C TYR A 198 0.56 -20.37 6.46
N ALA A 199 1.41 -19.40 6.09
CA ALA A 199 2.59 -19.66 5.26
C ALA A 199 3.54 -20.68 5.90
N TRP A 200 3.89 -20.53 7.18
CA TRP A 200 4.74 -21.48 7.88
C TRP A 200 4.12 -22.88 7.99
N ARG A 201 2.83 -22.95 8.31
CA ARG A 201 2.09 -24.23 8.34
C ARG A 201 2.14 -24.94 7.00
N GLN A 202 1.91 -24.22 5.91
CA GLN A 202 1.97 -24.77 4.55
C GLN A 202 3.37 -25.19 4.18
N TRP A 203 4.40 -24.41 4.58
CA TRP A 203 5.80 -24.73 4.33
C TRP A 203 6.22 -26.00 5.06
N PHE A 204 5.89 -26.16 6.35
CA PHE A 204 6.20 -27.40 7.07
C PHE A 204 5.39 -28.58 6.54
N ALA A 205 4.12 -28.39 6.21
CA ALA A 205 3.28 -29.43 5.65
C ALA A 205 3.79 -29.94 4.29
N SER A 206 4.39 -29.07 3.45
CA SER A 206 5.00 -29.48 2.17
C SER A 206 6.27 -30.33 2.35
N LEU A 207 6.76 -30.45 3.57
CA LEU A 207 7.88 -31.31 4.01
C LEU A 207 7.41 -32.48 4.88
N ASP A 208 6.11 -32.79 4.89
CA ASP A 208 5.47 -33.80 5.74
C ASP A 208 5.74 -33.60 7.25
N MET A 209 5.93 -32.34 7.68
CA MET A 209 6.19 -31.98 9.07
C MET A 209 4.97 -31.35 9.72
N ASN A 210 4.67 -31.77 10.95
CA ASN A 210 3.67 -31.13 11.81
C ASN A 210 4.39 -30.40 12.95
N VAL A 211 4.35 -29.06 12.92
CA VAL A 211 5.02 -28.20 13.91
C VAL A 211 3.97 -27.47 14.76
N PRO A 212 3.79 -27.83 16.04
CA PRO A 212 2.71 -27.27 16.87
C PRO A 212 2.74 -25.74 17.05
N ARG A 213 3.92 -25.11 16.86
CA ARG A 213 4.12 -23.66 17.04
C ARG A 213 4.23 -22.90 15.72
N ASP A 214 3.85 -23.48 14.60
CA ASP A 214 3.96 -22.92 13.27
C ASP A 214 3.22 -21.59 13.03
N LEU A 215 2.19 -21.30 13.85
CA LEU A 215 1.42 -20.04 13.82
C LEU A 215 1.84 -19.07 14.94
N SER A 216 2.86 -19.43 15.73
CA SER A 216 3.35 -18.60 16.83
C SER A 216 4.45 -17.67 16.39
N GLY A 217 4.54 -16.49 17.02
CA GLY A 217 5.61 -15.52 16.81
C GLY A 217 5.11 -14.13 16.43
N PRO A 218 6.03 -13.14 16.35
CA PRO A 218 5.71 -11.78 15.99
C PRO A 218 5.08 -11.69 14.60
N ARG A 219 4.09 -10.78 14.44
CA ARG A 219 3.36 -10.62 13.16
C ARG A 219 3.61 -9.26 12.55
N TYR A 220 3.90 -9.27 11.25
CA TYR A 220 4.14 -8.06 10.47
C TYR A 220 3.23 -8.03 9.25
N GLU A 221 2.74 -6.86 8.87
CA GLU A 221 1.83 -6.73 7.73
C GLU A 221 2.58 -6.71 6.38
N LEU A 222 3.78 -6.15 6.36
CA LEU A 222 4.56 -5.95 5.14
C LEU A 222 5.77 -6.89 5.10
N PHE A 223 6.07 -7.45 3.93
CA PHE A 223 7.30 -8.20 3.73
C PHE A 223 8.57 -7.39 4.00
N SER A 224 8.56 -6.08 3.75
CA SER A 224 9.67 -5.19 4.10
C SER A 224 9.92 -5.11 5.61
N MET A 225 8.86 -5.08 6.43
CA MET A 225 8.99 -5.14 7.88
C MET A 225 9.51 -6.52 8.34
N LEU A 226 8.99 -7.58 7.72
CA LEU A 226 9.41 -8.96 7.99
C LEU A 226 10.89 -9.15 7.67
N ALA A 227 11.37 -8.63 6.53
CA ALA A 227 12.77 -8.65 6.13
C ALA A 227 13.66 -7.90 7.14
N GLN A 228 13.26 -6.69 7.55
CA GLN A 228 14.02 -5.93 8.55
C GLN A 228 14.07 -6.64 9.91
N ALA A 229 12.98 -7.26 10.36
CA ALA A 229 12.98 -8.05 11.58
C ALA A 229 13.97 -9.23 11.48
N ALA A 230 14.05 -9.90 10.32
CA ALA A 230 15.01 -10.98 10.09
C ALA A 230 16.45 -10.47 10.03
N VAL A 231 16.73 -9.31 9.41
CA VAL A 231 18.05 -8.64 9.42
C VAL A 231 18.51 -8.34 10.85
N HIS A 232 17.60 -7.91 11.71
CA HIS A 232 17.85 -7.62 13.13
C HIS A 232 17.79 -8.86 14.04
N GLU A 233 17.96 -10.07 13.49
CA GLU A 233 18.08 -11.33 14.23
C GLU A 233 16.86 -11.69 15.10
N MET A 234 15.69 -11.08 14.83
CA MET A 234 14.48 -11.34 15.60
C MET A 234 13.86 -12.73 15.31
N GLY A 235 14.38 -13.43 14.29
CA GLY A 235 13.92 -14.77 13.90
C GLY A 235 14.11 -15.05 12.41
N ILE A 236 13.42 -16.08 11.95
CA ILE A 236 13.45 -16.54 10.55
C ILE A 236 12.13 -16.19 9.85
N ALA A 237 12.18 -15.78 8.60
CA ALA A 237 11.04 -15.32 7.83
C ALA A 237 10.86 -16.13 6.53
N LEU A 238 9.61 -16.33 6.10
CA LEU A 238 9.30 -16.80 4.75
C LEU A 238 9.06 -15.60 3.84
N ILE A 239 9.99 -15.38 2.89
CA ILE A 239 9.93 -14.21 1.99
C ILE A 239 10.27 -14.65 0.56
N PRO A 240 9.50 -14.20 -0.46
CA PRO A 240 9.88 -14.38 -1.86
C PRO A 240 11.21 -13.66 -2.16
N PRO A 241 12.21 -14.31 -2.73
CA PRO A 241 13.55 -13.73 -2.97
C PRO A 241 13.52 -12.43 -3.77
N PHE A 242 12.59 -12.28 -4.70
CA PHE A 242 12.48 -11.08 -5.54
C PHE A 242 12.11 -9.82 -4.75
N LEU A 243 11.58 -9.95 -3.54
CA LEU A 243 11.23 -8.82 -2.65
C LEU A 243 12.40 -8.38 -1.74
N ILE A 244 13.49 -9.15 -1.70
CA ILE A 244 14.66 -8.92 -0.83
C ILE A 244 15.98 -9.05 -1.59
N GLN A 245 15.98 -8.74 -2.89
CA GLN A 245 17.16 -8.88 -3.74
C GLN A 245 18.37 -8.06 -3.26
N ARG A 246 18.11 -6.90 -2.64
CA ARG A 246 19.15 -6.05 -2.07
C ARG A 246 19.78 -6.72 -0.86
N GLU A 247 18.98 -7.14 0.08
CA GLU A 247 19.41 -7.78 1.33
C GLU A 247 20.23 -9.08 1.06
N LEU A 248 19.79 -9.86 0.06
CA LEU A 248 20.53 -11.06 -0.37
C LEU A 248 21.89 -10.71 -1.02
N ARG A 249 21.93 -9.69 -1.88
CA ARG A 249 23.20 -9.25 -2.51
C ARG A 249 24.17 -8.61 -1.54
N GLU A 250 23.68 -7.87 -0.55
CA GLU A 250 24.49 -7.25 0.50
C GLU A 250 24.89 -8.25 1.59
N GLY A 251 24.30 -9.45 1.60
CA GLY A 251 24.56 -10.50 2.58
C GLY A 251 23.97 -10.19 3.97
N SER A 252 23.10 -9.21 4.10
CA SER A 252 22.37 -8.91 5.35
C SER A 252 21.26 -9.94 5.63
N LEU A 253 20.76 -10.60 4.59
CA LEU A 253 19.94 -11.81 4.67
C LEU A 253 20.56 -12.91 3.84
N VAL A 254 20.33 -14.14 4.27
CA VAL A 254 20.72 -15.37 3.55
C VAL A 254 19.53 -16.32 3.48
N VAL A 255 19.50 -17.15 2.43
CA VAL A 255 18.53 -18.25 2.34
C VAL A 255 18.94 -19.32 3.33
N ALA A 256 18.13 -19.53 4.36
CA ALA A 256 18.41 -20.50 5.41
C ALA A 256 18.06 -21.94 4.99
N ASN A 257 17.14 -22.10 4.05
CA ASN A 257 16.76 -23.38 3.45
C ASN A 257 16.22 -23.13 2.03
N ALA A 258 16.63 -23.94 1.06
CA ALA A 258 16.26 -23.76 -0.34
C ALA A 258 14.86 -24.31 -0.70
N HIS A 259 14.16 -24.98 0.24
CA HIS A 259 12.82 -25.47 -0.03
C HIS A 259 11.83 -24.30 -0.16
N GLU A 260 11.21 -24.20 -1.33
CA GLU A 260 10.25 -23.15 -1.67
C GLU A 260 8.84 -23.54 -1.29
N LEU A 261 8.08 -22.60 -0.77
CA LEU A 261 6.64 -22.76 -0.64
C LEU A 261 5.96 -22.40 -1.97
N THR A 262 5.33 -23.35 -2.62
CA THR A 262 4.53 -23.11 -3.82
C THR A 262 3.19 -22.54 -3.45
N SER A 263 2.83 -21.40 -4.06
CA SER A 263 1.52 -20.75 -3.89
C SER A 263 0.68 -20.89 -5.16
N SER A 264 -0.63 -21.11 -5.00
CA SER A 264 -1.59 -21.02 -6.10
C SER A 264 -1.89 -19.57 -6.51
N LYS A 265 -1.47 -18.59 -5.67
CA LYS A 265 -1.66 -17.16 -5.89
C LYS A 265 -0.39 -16.54 -6.46
N ALA A 266 -0.57 -15.42 -7.16
CA ALA A 266 0.51 -14.69 -7.81
C ALA A 266 0.28 -13.18 -7.71
N TYR A 267 1.25 -12.39 -8.17
CA TYR A 267 1.09 -10.97 -8.38
C TYR A 267 0.49 -10.72 -9.77
N TYR A 268 -0.55 -9.89 -9.81
CA TYR A 268 -1.26 -9.53 -11.03
C TYR A 268 -1.35 -8.02 -11.18
N LEU A 269 -1.32 -7.55 -12.43
CA LEU A 269 -1.84 -6.25 -12.80
C LEU A 269 -3.33 -6.40 -13.10
N ALA A 270 -4.18 -5.66 -12.42
CA ALA A 270 -5.61 -5.56 -12.70
C ALA A 270 -5.92 -4.20 -13.33
N VAL A 271 -6.62 -4.21 -14.46
CA VAL A 271 -7.06 -3.02 -15.19
C VAL A 271 -8.57 -3.05 -15.26
N PRO A 272 -9.31 -2.05 -14.73
CA PRO A 272 -10.76 -2.01 -14.84
C PRO A 272 -11.20 -1.84 -16.30
N ASP A 273 -12.29 -2.49 -16.69
CA ASP A 273 -12.78 -2.50 -18.08
C ASP A 273 -13.00 -1.09 -18.64
N ARG A 274 -13.36 -0.12 -17.80
CA ARG A 274 -13.54 1.30 -18.17
C ARG A 274 -12.26 2.00 -18.65
N HIS A 275 -11.07 1.51 -18.24
CA HIS A 275 -9.76 2.11 -18.56
C HIS A 275 -8.96 1.29 -19.58
N ARG A 276 -9.55 0.24 -20.14
CA ARG A 276 -8.89 -0.70 -21.04
C ARG A 276 -8.23 -0.03 -22.27
N GLU A 277 -8.85 1.02 -22.79
CA GLU A 277 -8.41 1.74 -23.99
C GLU A 277 -7.46 2.93 -23.69
N LEU A 278 -7.11 3.17 -22.42
CA LEU A 278 -6.22 4.26 -22.04
C LEU A 278 -4.80 4.01 -22.59
N GLY A 279 -4.34 4.85 -23.53
CA GLY A 279 -3.08 4.65 -24.26
C GLY A 279 -1.85 4.60 -23.36
N SER A 280 -1.77 5.49 -22.34
CA SER A 280 -0.68 5.51 -21.34
C SER A 280 -0.65 4.24 -20.49
N LEU A 281 -1.81 3.71 -20.12
CA LEU A 281 -1.91 2.48 -19.33
C LEU A 281 -1.47 1.25 -20.14
N ARG A 282 -1.79 1.23 -21.45
CA ARG A 282 -1.30 0.17 -22.34
C ARG A 282 0.22 0.17 -22.45
N VAL A 283 0.84 1.34 -22.62
CA VAL A 283 2.30 1.49 -22.67
C VAL A 283 2.94 1.03 -21.36
N PHE A 284 2.35 1.42 -20.21
CA PHE A 284 2.83 0.99 -18.88
C PHE A 284 2.68 -0.53 -18.68
N ARG A 285 1.53 -1.09 -19.04
CA ARG A 285 1.27 -2.53 -18.93
C ARG A 285 2.27 -3.33 -19.76
N ASP A 286 2.47 -2.96 -21.03
CA ASP A 286 3.35 -3.69 -21.93
C ASP A 286 4.81 -3.65 -21.44
N TRP A 287 5.27 -2.48 -20.96
CA TRP A 287 6.56 -2.35 -20.28
C TRP A 287 6.64 -3.22 -19.01
N LEU A 288 5.63 -3.19 -18.15
CA LEU A 288 5.61 -3.97 -16.91
C LEU A 288 5.67 -5.47 -17.16
N MET A 289 4.93 -5.95 -18.15
CA MET A 289 4.95 -7.36 -18.59
C MET A 289 6.33 -7.75 -19.11
N GLN A 290 6.99 -6.89 -19.88
CA GLN A 290 8.35 -7.12 -20.37
C GLN A 290 9.35 -7.20 -19.19
N GLN A 291 9.23 -6.33 -18.18
CA GLN A 291 10.07 -6.39 -16.99
C GLN A 291 9.88 -7.68 -16.20
N ALA A 292 8.65 -8.18 -16.09
CA ALA A 292 8.35 -9.45 -15.43
C ALA A 292 8.96 -10.63 -16.21
N GLN A 293 8.80 -10.67 -17.52
CA GLN A 293 9.40 -11.70 -18.38
C GLN A 293 10.92 -11.71 -18.30
N TYR A 294 11.55 -10.51 -18.33
CA TYR A 294 13.00 -10.39 -18.20
C TYR A 294 13.49 -10.94 -16.84
N TYR A 295 12.78 -10.62 -15.76
CA TYR A 295 13.08 -11.13 -14.43
C TYR A 295 13.05 -12.68 -14.40
N HIS A 296 11.99 -13.30 -14.88
CA HIS A 296 11.87 -14.76 -14.96
C HIS A 296 12.97 -15.42 -15.79
N ALA A 297 13.36 -14.79 -16.91
CA ALA A 297 14.44 -15.30 -17.75
C ALA A 297 15.81 -15.25 -17.05
N MET A 298 16.03 -14.28 -16.15
CA MET A 298 17.26 -14.17 -15.36
C MET A 298 17.31 -15.19 -14.23
N GLU A 299 16.20 -15.37 -13.48
CA GLU A 299 16.11 -16.41 -12.42
C GLU A 299 16.33 -17.82 -12.98
N GLY A 300 15.69 -18.14 -14.10
CA GLY A 300 15.89 -19.44 -14.75
C GLY A 300 17.34 -19.74 -15.20
N ARG A 301 18.20 -18.72 -15.28
CA ARG A 301 19.64 -18.88 -15.56
C ARG A 301 20.48 -19.08 -14.30
N GLN A 302 20.01 -18.61 -13.13
CA GLN A 302 20.73 -18.76 -11.85
C GLN A 302 20.50 -20.15 -11.20
N HIS A 303 19.48 -20.87 -11.65
CA HIS A 303 19.11 -22.21 -11.15
C HIS A 303 19.56 -23.34 -12.09
N ARG A 304 20.35 -23.01 -13.13
CA ARG A 304 21.07 -23.98 -14.00
C ARG A 304 22.56 -23.91 -13.75
#